data_c764afea2af5e3732fbf7a3d31c7946f
#
_entry.id   c764afea2af5e3732fbf7a3d31c7946f
#
_cell.length_a   1.000
_cell.length_b   1.000
_cell.length_c   1.000
_cell.angle_alpha   90.00
_cell.angle_beta   90.00
_cell.angle_gamma   90.00
#
_symmetry.space_group_name_H-M   'P 1'
#
loop_
_entity.id
_entity.type
_entity.pdbx_description
1 polymer ?
#
loop_
_entity_poly.entity_id
_entity_poly.type
_entity_poly.pdbx_seq_one_letter_code
_entity_poly.pdbx_strand_id
1 'polypeptide(L)'
;SFFAEDLCVITDSVSNNTMIDTSQSEAVLLCDLNDHQVLYNKNSTEQLNPASLTKVMTAIIALKYGNLDDMLTASSNVTIQESGASLVGISPGDTMTLSQALHALLIASGNDAAVMIAEYISGSVDQFVELMNTEALELGATNCHFMNPHGLTQDAHYVTAYDMYLIFNEAIKYDEFIQIISSNEYTGVYHDAQGEPKELSLKSTNNFINGNHSVPGGVVVIGGKTGTTSAAGNCLVLLSKDSYGNPYISVILKCTQRDYLYDEMYDLIATVNQS
;
A
#
# COMPACT_ATOMS: atom_id res chain seq x y z
N SER A 1 -23.45 5.05 16.57
CA SER A 1 -23.13 4.00 15.57
C SER A 1 -22.12 3.02 16.16
N PHE A 2 -22.26 1.76 15.87
CA PHE A 2 -21.28 0.76 16.25
C PHE A 2 -20.03 0.95 15.40
N PHE A 3 -18.86 0.79 16.00
CA PHE A 3 -17.55 0.99 15.34
C PHE A 3 -17.43 0.25 14.00
N ALA A 4 -18.05 -0.92 13.85
CA ALA A 4 -17.93 -1.77 12.67
C ALA A 4 -19.12 -1.62 11.68
N GLU A 5 -20.01 -0.64 11.85
CA GLU A 5 -21.21 -0.52 11.02
C GLU A 5 -20.89 -0.27 9.54
N ASP A 6 -19.79 0.46 9.29
CA ASP A 6 -19.32 0.80 7.93
C ASP A 6 -18.13 -0.07 7.48
N LEU A 7 -17.87 -1.19 8.15
CA LEU A 7 -16.75 -2.07 7.82
C LEU A 7 -17.22 -3.42 7.31
N CYS A 8 -16.47 -3.98 6.36
CA CYS A 8 -16.63 -5.39 5.98
C CYS A 8 -16.13 -6.26 7.14
N VAL A 9 -16.95 -7.21 7.55
CA VAL A 9 -16.64 -8.14 8.64
C VAL A 9 -16.61 -9.56 8.09
N ILE A 10 -15.59 -10.33 8.46
CA ILE A 10 -15.50 -11.74 8.08
C ILE A 10 -16.54 -12.51 8.89
N THR A 11 -17.37 -13.27 8.19
CA THR A 11 -18.36 -14.16 8.79
C THR A 11 -18.12 -15.59 8.35
N ASP A 12 -18.58 -16.57 9.13
CA ASP A 12 -18.47 -17.99 8.78
C ASP A 12 -19.27 -18.35 7.52
N SER A 13 -20.12 -17.45 7.06
CA SER A 13 -20.98 -17.67 5.87
C SER A 13 -20.34 -17.27 4.54
N VAL A 14 -19.09 -16.77 4.54
CA VAL A 14 -18.41 -16.43 3.28
C VAL A 14 -18.18 -17.69 2.46
N SER A 15 -18.82 -17.75 1.30
CA SER A 15 -18.66 -18.84 0.33
C SER A 15 -17.79 -18.32 -0.82
N ASN A 16 -16.56 -18.83 -0.92
CA ASN A 16 -15.66 -18.45 -1.99
C ASN A 16 -16.14 -18.98 -3.34
N ASN A 17 -15.95 -18.16 -4.38
CA ASN A 17 -16.15 -18.60 -5.76
C ASN A 17 -15.10 -19.65 -6.11
N THR A 18 -15.52 -20.91 -6.29
CA THR A 18 -14.63 -22.03 -6.60
C THR A 18 -14.08 -22.02 -8.02
N MET A 19 -14.55 -21.12 -8.89
CA MET A 19 -14.04 -20.96 -10.25
C MET A 19 -12.76 -20.09 -10.30
N ILE A 20 -12.36 -19.50 -9.17
CA ILE A 20 -11.12 -18.72 -9.06
C ILE A 20 -10.03 -19.61 -8.48
N ASP A 21 -8.91 -19.67 -9.17
CA ASP A 21 -7.71 -20.33 -8.67
C ASP A 21 -6.81 -19.28 -7.99
N THR A 22 -6.67 -19.38 -6.67
CA THR A 22 -5.76 -18.57 -5.87
C THR A 22 -4.67 -19.42 -5.20
N SER A 23 -4.37 -20.57 -5.80
CA SER A 23 -3.45 -21.56 -5.23
C SER A 23 -2.02 -21.06 -5.06
N GLN A 24 -1.61 -20.03 -5.80
CA GLN A 24 -0.27 -19.45 -5.71
C GLN A 24 -0.13 -18.41 -4.62
N SER A 25 -1.23 -17.98 -4.01
CA SER A 25 -1.27 -16.94 -2.98
C SER A 25 -1.65 -17.51 -1.62
N GLU A 26 -0.95 -17.10 -0.57
CA GLU A 26 -1.20 -17.58 0.80
C GLU A 26 -2.47 -17.00 1.40
N ALA A 27 -2.69 -15.69 1.24
CA ALA A 27 -3.88 -15.01 1.75
C ALA A 27 -4.52 -14.15 0.66
N VAL A 28 -5.85 -14.19 0.56
CA VAL A 28 -6.62 -13.46 -0.45
C VAL A 28 -7.92 -12.94 0.18
N LEU A 29 -8.24 -11.68 -0.09
CA LEU A 29 -9.45 -11.03 0.40
C LEU A 29 -10.05 -10.13 -0.66
N LEU A 30 -11.38 -10.18 -0.82
CA LEU A 30 -12.16 -9.25 -1.64
C LEU A 30 -13.32 -8.71 -0.82
N CYS A 31 -13.41 -7.38 -0.74
CA CYS A 31 -14.43 -6.66 0.03
C CYS A 31 -15.24 -5.73 -0.87
N ASP A 32 -16.56 -5.83 -0.77
CA ASP A 32 -17.51 -4.89 -1.34
C ASP A 32 -17.72 -3.74 -0.35
N LEU A 33 -17.28 -2.53 -0.72
CA LEU A 33 -17.35 -1.37 0.16
C LEU A 33 -18.74 -0.72 0.20
N ASN A 34 -19.58 -0.98 -0.81
CA ASN A 34 -20.93 -0.43 -0.85
C ASN A 34 -21.88 -1.21 0.06
N ASP A 35 -21.81 -2.53 0.00
CA ASP A 35 -22.65 -3.44 0.79
C ASP A 35 -21.98 -3.90 2.09
N HIS A 36 -20.76 -3.46 2.35
CA HIS A 36 -19.96 -3.83 3.53
C HIS A 36 -19.82 -5.34 3.72
N GLN A 37 -19.53 -6.06 2.63
CA GLN A 37 -19.46 -7.52 2.62
C GLN A 37 -18.10 -8.03 2.16
N VAL A 38 -17.66 -9.09 2.82
CA VAL A 38 -16.53 -9.90 2.35
C VAL A 38 -17.04 -10.89 1.31
N LEU A 39 -16.55 -10.78 0.07
CA LEU A 39 -16.96 -11.63 -1.05
C LEU A 39 -16.06 -12.82 -1.27
N TYR A 40 -14.79 -12.74 -0.90
CA TYR A 40 -13.81 -13.82 -0.99
C TYR A 40 -12.87 -13.74 0.22
N ASN A 41 -12.59 -14.87 0.84
CA ASN A 41 -11.74 -14.96 2.02
C ASN A 41 -10.91 -16.24 2.00
N LYS A 42 -9.58 -16.07 1.98
CA LYS A 42 -8.61 -17.14 2.15
C LYS A 42 -7.54 -16.67 3.13
N ASN A 43 -7.43 -17.34 4.28
CA ASN A 43 -6.40 -17.07 5.30
C ASN A 43 -6.25 -15.58 5.66
N SER A 44 -7.33 -14.83 5.67
CA SER A 44 -7.28 -13.37 5.84
C SER A 44 -6.88 -12.90 7.23
N THR A 45 -6.76 -13.83 8.20
CA THR A 45 -6.28 -13.55 9.57
C THR A 45 -4.87 -14.11 9.83
N GLU A 46 -4.21 -14.68 8.85
CA GLU A 46 -2.84 -15.17 8.96
C GLU A 46 -1.85 -14.00 8.98
N GLN A 47 -0.91 -14.04 9.92
CA GLN A 47 0.16 -13.04 10.03
C GLN A 47 1.24 -13.30 8.99
N LEU A 48 1.45 -12.35 8.09
CA LEU A 48 2.38 -12.43 6.98
C LEU A 48 3.19 -11.13 6.84
N ASN A 49 4.36 -11.21 6.24
CA ASN A 49 5.16 -10.01 5.94
C ASN A 49 4.45 -9.19 4.84
N PRO A 50 4.25 -7.89 5.05
CA PRO A 50 3.54 -7.05 4.09
C PRO A 50 4.41 -6.49 2.97
N ALA A 51 5.73 -6.55 3.10
CA ALA A 51 6.65 -5.80 2.24
C ALA A 51 6.23 -4.32 2.15
N SER A 52 6.29 -3.74 0.97
CA SER A 52 5.97 -2.32 0.75
C SER A 52 4.49 -1.95 0.91
N LEU A 53 3.58 -2.89 1.17
CA LEU A 53 2.22 -2.53 1.60
C LEU A 53 2.23 -1.74 2.91
N THR A 54 3.27 -1.88 3.73
CA THR A 54 3.57 -1.05 4.91
C THR A 54 3.46 0.45 4.60
N LYS A 55 3.87 0.88 3.40
CA LYS A 55 3.89 2.29 3.00
C LYS A 55 2.50 2.94 2.94
N VAL A 56 1.44 2.14 2.88
CA VAL A 56 0.07 2.66 2.99
C VAL A 56 -0.15 3.29 4.36
N MET A 57 0.29 2.62 5.43
CA MET A 57 0.22 3.19 6.79
C MET A 57 1.09 4.44 6.91
N THR A 58 2.29 4.42 6.37
CA THR A 58 3.18 5.59 6.35
C THR A 58 2.52 6.79 5.68
N ALA A 59 1.83 6.56 4.56
CA ALA A 59 1.09 7.61 3.84
C ALA A 59 -0.08 8.15 4.65
N ILE A 60 -0.86 7.31 5.32
CA ILE A 60 -1.97 7.74 6.19
C ILE A 60 -1.48 8.73 7.23
N ILE A 61 -0.43 8.38 7.94
CA ILE A 61 0.13 9.21 9.01
C ILE A 61 0.67 10.52 8.45
N ALA A 62 1.37 10.48 7.32
CA ALA A 62 1.85 11.67 6.65
C ALA A 62 0.71 12.62 6.25
N LEU A 63 -0.39 12.09 5.72
CA LEU A 63 -1.55 12.88 5.33
C LEU A 63 -2.34 13.42 6.52
N LYS A 64 -2.39 12.65 7.61
CA LYS A 64 -3.12 13.02 8.83
C LYS A 64 -2.43 14.13 9.61
N TYR A 65 -1.10 14.09 9.72
CA TYR A 65 -0.33 14.96 10.62
C TYR A 65 0.58 15.94 9.89
N GLY A 66 0.91 15.72 8.62
CA GLY A 66 1.82 16.56 7.87
C GLY A 66 1.11 17.65 7.05
N ASN A 67 1.94 18.52 6.48
CA ASN A 67 1.51 19.53 5.50
C ASN A 67 2.22 19.24 4.18
N LEU A 68 1.46 19.08 3.10
CA LEU A 68 1.97 18.71 1.78
C LEU A 68 3.02 19.67 1.23
N ASP A 69 2.94 20.94 1.60
CA ASP A 69 3.84 21.98 1.11
C ASP A 69 5.10 22.16 1.97
N ASP A 70 5.17 21.49 3.11
CA ASP A 70 6.36 21.54 3.97
C ASP A 70 7.58 20.95 3.26
N MET A 71 8.73 21.61 3.44
CA MET A 71 9.99 21.17 2.88
C MET A 71 10.68 20.21 3.84
N LEU A 72 10.92 18.98 3.39
CA LEU A 72 11.63 17.96 4.13
C LEU A 72 13.11 17.97 3.75
N THR A 73 13.97 17.70 4.74
CA THR A 73 15.41 17.53 4.53
C THR A 73 15.82 16.11 4.89
N ALA A 74 16.51 15.43 4.00
CA ALA A 74 16.98 14.08 4.22
C ALA A 74 18.16 14.03 5.20
N SER A 75 18.07 13.16 6.20
CA SER A 75 19.20 12.82 7.07
C SER A 75 20.07 11.71 6.45
N SER A 76 21.14 11.34 7.12
CA SER A 76 21.97 10.19 6.71
C SER A 76 21.22 8.85 6.74
N ASN A 77 20.10 8.77 7.46
CA ASN A 77 19.29 7.55 7.58
C ASN A 77 18.55 7.16 6.30
N VAL A 78 18.46 8.05 5.31
CA VAL A 78 17.92 7.70 3.99
C VAL A 78 18.83 6.77 3.19
N THR A 79 20.08 6.65 3.59
CA THR A 79 21.06 5.71 2.99
C THR A 79 20.77 4.31 3.49
N ILE A 80 20.08 3.52 2.67
CA ILE A 80 19.68 2.16 2.99
C ILE A 80 20.68 1.19 2.33
N GLN A 81 21.33 0.34 3.16
CA GLN A 81 22.39 -0.57 2.72
C GLN A 81 21.84 -1.90 2.20
N GLU A 82 20.56 -2.20 2.45
CA GLU A 82 19.98 -3.49 2.09
C GLU A 82 19.94 -3.68 0.57
N SER A 83 20.52 -4.80 0.11
CA SER A 83 20.57 -5.14 -1.31
C SER A 83 19.15 -5.35 -1.87
N GLY A 84 18.88 -4.78 -3.04
CA GLY A 84 17.58 -4.92 -3.70
C GLY A 84 16.48 -4.02 -3.14
N ALA A 85 16.76 -3.16 -2.16
CA ALA A 85 15.79 -2.17 -1.67
C ALA A 85 15.41 -1.17 -2.76
N SER A 86 14.10 -0.87 -2.88
CA SER A 86 13.63 0.16 -3.80
C SER A 86 14.00 1.54 -3.29
N LEU A 87 14.75 2.30 -4.07
CA LEU A 87 15.20 3.66 -3.76
C LEU A 87 14.88 4.59 -4.92
N VAL A 88 14.54 5.84 -4.61
CA VAL A 88 14.32 6.88 -5.63
C VAL A 88 15.51 7.82 -5.80
N GLY A 89 16.58 7.61 -5.06
CA GLY A 89 17.84 8.33 -5.22
C GLY A 89 17.99 9.53 -4.28
N ILE A 90 17.28 9.57 -3.16
CA ILE A 90 17.42 10.60 -2.14
C ILE A 90 18.76 10.41 -1.41
N SER A 91 19.54 11.47 -1.34
CA SER A 91 20.83 11.53 -0.62
C SER A 91 20.74 12.42 0.61
N PRO A 92 21.59 12.22 1.62
CA PRO A 92 21.64 13.12 2.78
C PRO A 92 21.77 14.57 2.37
N GLY A 93 20.94 15.45 2.96
CA GLY A 93 20.90 16.87 2.65
C GLY A 93 19.98 17.26 1.50
N ASP A 94 19.44 16.33 0.75
CA ASP A 94 18.43 16.61 -0.26
C ASP A 94 17.15 17.16 0.38
N THR A 95 16.48 18.06 -0.33
CA THR A 95 15.23 18.67 0.12
C THR A 95 14.12 18.48 -0.92
N MET A 96 12.94 18.11 -0.46
CA MET A 96 11.73 18.03 -1.27
C MET A 96 10.50 18.30 -0.41
N THR A 97 9.38 18.60 -1.05
CA THR A 97 8.11 18.76 -0.33
C THR A 97 7.59 17.42 0.17
N LEU A 98 6.73 17.44 1.20
CA LEU A 98 6.03 16.23 1.64
C LEU A 98 5.23 15.61 0.49
N SER A 99 4.59 16.42 -0.34
CA SER A 99 3.88 15.94 -1.53
C SER A 99 4.81 15.14 -2.46
N GLN A 100 6.00 15.65 -2.76
CA GLN A 100 6.98 14.92 -3.59
C GLN A 100 7.44 13.61 -2.92
N ALA A 101 7.68 13.65 -1.61
CA ALA A 101 8.07 12.44 -0.86
C ALA A 101 6.95 11.39 -0.86
N LEU A 102 5.68 11.79 -0.77
CA LEU A 102 4.53 10.89 -0.87
C LEU A 102 4.40 10.27 -2.26
N HIS A 103 4.63 11.04 -3.33
CA HIS A 103 4.67 10.50 -4.68
C HIS A 103 5.79 9.45 -4.83
N ALA A 104 6.98 9.75 -4.32
CA ALA A 104 8.11 8.81 -4.33
C ALA A 104 7.80 7.53 -3.53
N LEU A 105 7.15 7.67 -2.38
CA LEU A 105 6.73 6.56 -1.51
C LEU A 105 5.76 5.61 -2.21
N LEU A 106 4.71 6.15 -2.81
CA LEU A 106 3.56 5.38 -3.28
C LEU A 106 3.69 4.94 -4.75
N ILE A 107 4.25 5.76 -5.63
CA ILE A 107 4.39 5.43 -7.06
C ILE A 107 5.57 4.49 -7.30
N ALA A 108 6.74 4.83 -6.77
CA ALA A 108 7.98 4.09 -7.00
C ALA A 108 8.44 3.27 -5.79
N SER A 109 7.67 3.23 -4.71
CA SER A 109 7.98 2.44 -3.52
C SER A 109 9.32 2.81 -2.86
N GLY A 110 9.65 4.10 -2.79
CA GLY A 110 10.93 4.59 -2.25
C GLY A 110 11.08 4.34 -0.75
N ASN A 111 11.98 3.45 -0.36
CA ASN A 111 12.29 3.20 1.05
C ASN A 111 12.99 4.40 1.69
N ASP A 112 13.83 5.11 0.92
CA ASP A 112 14.46 6.37 1.31
C ASP A 112 13.41 7.46 1.59
N ALA A 113 12.38 7.57 0.76
CA ALA A 113 11.25 8.47 0.98
C ALA A 113 10.49 8.13 2.27
N ALA A 114 10.32 6.85 2.59
CA ALA A 114 9.65 6.41 3.81
C ALA A 114 10.40 6.89 5.07
N VAL A 115 11.72 6.76 5.09
CA VAL A 115 12.56 7.24 6.20
C VAL A 115 12.46 8.76 6.33
N MET A 116 12.53 9.48 5.23
CA MET A 116 12.43 10.93 5.21
C MET A 116 11.09 11.42 5.77
N ILE A 117 9.99 10.80 5.39
CA ILE A 117 8.65 11.09 5.91
C ILE A 117 8.56 10.80 7.41
N ALA A 118 9.06 9.64 7.85
CA ALA A 118 9.02 9.23 9.25
C ALA A 118 9.74 10.24 10.15
N GLU A 119 10.93 10.67 9.78
CA GLU A 119 11.69 11.66 10.52
C GLU A 119 11.04 13.04 10.52
N TYR A 120 10.43 13.43 9.40
CA TYR A 120 9.69 14.69 9.32
C TYR A 120 8.50 14.71 10.29
N ILE A 121 7.70 13.65 10.33
CA ILE A 121 6.49 13.59 11.17
C ILE A 121 6.84 13.47 12.65
N SER A 122 7.79 12.60 13.01
CA SER A 122 8.00 12.16 14.40
C SER A 122 9.39 12.50 14.95
N GLY A 123 10.29 13.05 14.15
CA GLY A 123 11.66 13.36 14.54
C GLY A 123 12.61 12.17 14.49
N SER A 124 12.11 10.95 14.55
CA SER A 124 12.89 9.71 14.40
C SER A 124 12.03 8.59 13.84
N VAL A 125 12.69 7.61 13.22
CA VAL A 125 12.01 6.39 12.73
C VAL A 125 11.37 5.63 13.88
N ASP A 126 12.03 5.50 15.03
CA ASP A 126 11.50 4.76 16.17
C ASP A 126 10.19 5.38 16.70
N GLN A 127 10.15 6.69 16.83
CA GLN A 127 8.93 7.38 17.26
C GLN A 127 7.80 7.28 16.21
N PHE A 128 8.15 7.30 14.93
CA PHE A 128 7.18 7.10 13.86
C PHE A 128 6.58 5.70 13.89
N VAL A 129 7.39 4.67 14.15
CA VAL A 129 6.92 3.29 14.28
C VAL A 129 5.94 3.13 15.45
N GLU A 130 6.18 3.79 16.58
CA GLU A 130 5.20 3.83 17.67
C GLU A 130 3.86 4.42 17.21
N LEU A 131 3.91 5.48 16.44
CA LEU A 131 2.72 6.12 15.88
C LEU A 131 2.01 5.20 14.85
N MET A 132 2.76 4.45 14.03
CA MET A 132 2.18 3.45 13.12
C MET A 132 1.37 2.40 13.89
N ASN A 133 1.92 1.87 14.97
CA ASN A 133 1.25 0.86 15.78
C ASN A 133 0.04 1.41 16.54
N THR A 134 0.11 2.65 17.00
CA THR A 134 -1.04 3.34 17.61
C THR A 134 -2.16 3.54 16.60
N GLU A 135 -1.83 4.02 15.40
CA GLU A 135 -2.82 4.22 14.33
C GLU A 135 -3.49 2.90 13.93
N ALA A 136 -2.73 1.82 13.84
CA ALA A 136 -3.27 0.51 13.55
C ALA A 136 -4.34 0.08 14.57
N LEU A 137 -4.08 0.27 15.86
CA LEU A 137 -5.05 -0.01 16.93
C LEU A 137 -6.29 0.85 16.81
N GLU A 138 -6.15 2.13 16.51
CA GLU A 138 -7.28 3.06 16.33
C GLU A 138 -8.17 2.65 15.15
N LEU A 139 -7.60 2.06 14.10
CA LEU A 139 -8.33 1.53 12.96
C LEU A 139 -8.97 0.16 13.21
N GLY A 140 -8.73 -0.46 14.35
CA GLY A 140 -9.17 -1.81 14.66
C GLY A 140 -8.30 -2.90 14.02
N ALA A 141 -7.15 -2.54 13.47
CA ALA A 141 -6.16 -3.48 12.93
C ALA A 141 -5.30 -4.04 14.08
N THR A 142 -5.86 -5.02 14.78
CA THR A 142 -5.30 -5.53 16.04
C THR A 142 -4.37 -6.73 15.86
N ASN A 143 -4.22 -7.22 14.64
CA ASN A 143 -3.41 -8.41 14.33
C ASN A 143 -2.27 -8.09 13.36
N CYS A 144 -1.74 -6.89 13.43
CA CYS A 144 -0.56 -6.44 12.71
C CYS A 144 0.42 -5.75 13.65
N HIS A 145 1.66 -5.65 13.22
CA HIS A 145 2.71 -4.97 13.96
C HIS A 145 3.76 -4.42 12.99
N PHE A 146 4.12 -3.16 13.15
CA PHE A 146 5.10 -2.47 12.33
C PHE A 146 6.40 -2.25 13.09
N MET A 147 7.53 -2.51 12.43
CA MET A 147 8.88 -2.28 12.95
C MET A 147 9.63 -1.18 12.20
N ASN A 148 9.13 -0.79 11.02
CA ASN A 148 9.73 0.24 10.18
C ASN A 148 8.68 0.87 9.25
N PRO A 149 9.00 2.02 8.61
CA PRO A 149 8.03 2.72 7.78
C PRO A 149 7.99 2.28 6.31
N HIS A 150 8.85 1.35 5.89
CA HIS A 150 9.03 1.01 4.48
C HIS A 150 8.64 -0.43 4.11
N GLY A 151 8.72 -1.37 5.04
CA GLY A 151 8.33 -2.75 4.80
C GLY A 151 9.49 -3.71 4.51
N LEU A 152 10.75 -3.29 4.65
CA LEU A 152 11.87 -4.21 4.62
C LEU A 152 11.73 -5.22 5.76
N THR A 153 12.14 -6.47 5.50
CA THR A 153 11.90 -7.58 6.42
C THR A 153 12.58 -7.37 7.76
N GLN A 154 11.80 -7.44 8.83
CA GLN A 154 12.26 -7.47 10.21
C GLN A 154 11.41 -8.46 11.01
N ASP A 155 12.03 -9.07 12.02
CA ASP A 155 11.28 -9.88 12.98
C ASP A 155 10.17 -9.04 13.62
N ALA A 156 9.02 -9.67 13.85
CA ALA A 156 7.83 -9.02 14.40
C ALA A 156 7.19 -7.93 13.51
N HIS A 157 7.56 -7.83 12.23
CA HIS A 157 6.91 -6.96 11.25
C HIS A 157 5.95 -7.79 10.39
N TYR A 158 4.65 -7.67 10.66
CA TYR A 158 3.63 -8.47 9.99
C TYR A 158 2.29 -7.74 9.89
N VAL A 159 1.48 -8.18 8.95
CA VAL A 159 0.07 -7.80 8.79
C VAL A 159 -0.76 -9.05 8.53
N THR A 160 -2.08 -8.90 8.56
CA THR A 160 -3.03 -9.84 7.97
C THR A 160 -3.69 -9.20 6.75
N ALA A 161 -4.25 -10.00 5.85
CA ALA A 161 -4.99 -9.45 4.71
C ALA A 161 -6.17 -8.59 5.18
N TYR A 162 -6.85 -9.00 6.25
CA TYR A 162 -7.95 -8.23 6.82
C TYR A 162 -7.49 -6.89 7.41
N ASP A 163 -6.41 -6.88 8.18
CA ASP A 163 -5.87 -5.64 8.73
C ASP A 163 -5.36 -4.71 7.62
N MET A 164 -4.81 -5.27 6.55
CA MET A 164 -4.42 -4.49 5.37
C MET A 164 -5.63 -3.85 4.68
N TYR A 165 -6.77 -4.57 4.63
CA TYR A 165 -8.03 -4.00 4.19
C TYR A 165 -8.45 -2.80 5.06
N LEU A 166 -8.41 -2.93 6.39
CA LEU A 166 -8.77 -1.83 7.30
C LEU A 166 -7.89 -0.61 7.09
N ILE A 167 -6.58 -0.82 6.94
CA ILE A 167 -5.61 0.24 6.72
C ILE A 167 -5.85 0.91 5.36
N PHE A 168 -6.00 0.13 4.31
CA PHE A 168 -6.23 0.67 2.96
C PHE A 168 -7.58 1.39 2.85
N ASN A 169 -8.61 0.88 3.51
CA ASN A 169 -9.93 1.52 3.59
C ASN A 169 -9.85 2.92 4.23
N GLU A 170 -8.99 3.11 5.22
CA GLU A 170 -8.72 4.44 5.78
C GLU A 170 -7.96 5.33 4.79
N ALA A 171 -6.94 4.79 4.13
CA ALA A 171 -6.11 5.55 3.20
C ALA A 171 -6.93 6.14 2.04
N ILE A 172 -7.88 5.39 1.49
CA ILE A 172 -8.70 5.85 0.35
C ILE A 172 -9.70 6.94 0.70
N LYS A 173 -9.87 7.29 1.97
CA LYS A 173 -10.65 8.46 2.39
C LYS A 173 -9.93 9.78 2.10
N TYR A 174 -8.61 9.73 1.86
CA TYR A 174 -7.81 10.91 1.50
C TYR A 174 -7.74 11.04 -0.02
N ASP A 175 -8.26 12.14 -0.56
CA ASP A 175 -8.25 12.41 -2.01
C ASP A 175 -6.83 12.41 -2.59
N GLU A 176 -5.86 12.95 -1.84
CA GLU A 176 -4.45 12.97 -2.23
C GLU A 176 -3.89 11.55 -2.39
N PHE A 177 -4.27 10.64 -1.50
CA PHE A 177 -3.84 9.24 -1.61
C PHE A 177 -4.35 8.60 -2.90
N ILE A 178 -5.64 8.77 -3.19
CA ILE A 178 -6.26 8.25 -4.44
C ILE A 178 -5.58 8.86 -5.66
N GLN A 179 -5.35 10.15 -5.67
CA GLN A 179 -4.69 10.85 -6.78
C GLN A 179 -3.31 10.27 -7.06
N ILE A 180 -2.52 10.02 -6.01
CA ILE A 180 -1.15 9.50 -6.17
C ILE A 180 -1.18 8.05 -6.66
N ILE A 181 -1.97 7.17 -6.04
CA ILE A 181 -2.00 5.75 -6.41
C ILE A 181 -2.61 5.49 -7.80
N SER A 182 -3.40 6.42 -8.32
CA SER A 182 -3.95 6.33 -9.68
C SER A 182 -3.01 6.86 -10.75
N SER A 183 -1.89 7.48 -10.37
CA SER A 183 -0.93 8.07 -11.29
C SER A 183 0.02 7.02 -11.86
N ASN A 184 0.17 6.99 -13.18
CA ASN A 184 1.13 6.11 -13.85
C ASN A 184 2.56 6.61 -13.67
N GLU A 185 2.76 7.91 -13.75
CA GLU A 185 4.08 8.54 -13.65
C GLU A 185 3.99 9.92 -13.00
N TYR A 186 5.11 10.39 -12.49
CA TYR A 186 5.24 11.71 -11.91
C TYR A 186 6.64 12.24 -12.21
N THR A 187 6.72 13.51 -12.58
CA THR A 187 7.98 14.21 -12.80
C THR A 187 7.98 15.52 -12.01
N GLY A 188 9.05 15.77 -11.28
CA GLY A 188 9.23 16.99 -10.52
C GLY A 188 10.71 17.30 -10.33
N VAL A 189 11.00 18.40 -9.65
CA VAL A 189 12.35 18.83 -9.31
C VAL A 189 12.45 19.01 -7.80
N TYR A 190 13.49 18.48 -7.21
CA TYR A 190 13.90 18.74 -5.85
C TYR A 190 15.36 19.19 -5.84
N HIS A 191 15.96 19.44 -4.69
CA HIS A 191 17.29 20.06 -4.63
C HIS A 191 18.23 19.24 -3.73
N ASP A 192 19.51 19.18 -4.10
CA ASP A 192 20.53 18.55 -3.27
C ASP A 192 21.00 19.47 -2.11
N ALA A 193 21.96 18.99 -1.34
CA ALA A 193 22.47 19.71 -0.17
C ALA A 193 23.17 21.05 -0.54
N GLN A 194 23.56 21.21 -1.79
CA GLN A 194 24.17 22.45 -2.31
C GLN A 194 23.15 23.36 -2.99
N GLY A 195 21.88 22.98 -3.02
CA GLY A 195 20.80 23.70 -3.68
C GLY A 195 20.71 23.47 -5.18
N GLU A 196 21.46 22.50 -5.72
CA GLU A 196 21.39 22.15 -7.13
C GLU A 196 20.15 21.31 -7.44
N PRO A 197 19.50 21.53 -8.59
CA PRO A 197 18.29 20.79 -8.93
C PRO A 197 18.58 19.33 -9.23
N LYS A 198 17.67 18.46 -8.77
CA LYS A 198 17.63 17.02 -9.08
C LYS A 198 16.26 16.68 -9.66
N GLU A 199 16.24 15.87 -10.68
CA GLU A 199 14.99 15.38 -11.27
C GLU A 199 14.41 14.24 -10.42
N LEU A 200 13.11 14.33 -10.10
CA LEU A 200 12.32 13.25 -9.53
C LEU A 200 11.45 12.65 -10.64
N SER A 201 11.87 11.54 -11.21
CA SER A 201 11.13 10.83 -12.26
C SER A 201 10.66 9.49 -11.74
N LEU A 202 9.35 9.34 -11.59
CA LEU A 202 8.71 8.19 -10.97
C LEU A 202 7.80 7.48 -11.97
N LYS A 203 7.82 6.15 -11.94
CA LYS A 203 6.92 5.29 -12.72
C LYS A 203 6.23 4.31 -11.80
N SER A 204 4.93 4.08 -12.03
CA SER A 204 4.14 3.15 -11.24
C SER A 204 4.69 1.73 -11.32
N THR A 205 4.79 1.09 -10.16
CA THR A 205 5.11 -0.33 -10.04
C THR A 205 3.90 -1.24 -10.28
N ASN A 206 2.70 -0.66 -10.36
CA ASN A 206 1.44 -1.39 -10.49
C ASN A 206 1.14 -1.68 -11.96
N ASN A 207 1.19 -2.95 -12.35
CA ASN A 207 0.99 -3.36 -13.75
C ASN A 207 -0.42 -3.10 -14.27
N PHE A 208 -1.42 -2.98 -13.42
CA PHE A 208 -2.77 -2.55 -13.83
C PHE A 208 -2.83 -1.05 -14.16
N ILE A 209 -1.92 -0.24 -13.60
CA ILE A 209 -1.87 1.20 -13.84
C ILE A 209 -0.92 1.54 -15.00
N ASN A 210 0.24 0.85 -15.09
CA ASN A 210 1.24 1.14 -16.13
C ASN A 210 0.97 0.45 -17.47
N GLY A 211 -0.10 -0.34 -17.57
CA GLY A 211 -0.51 -1.02 -18.80
C GLY A 211 0.21 -2.34 -19.08
N ASN A 212 1.08 -2.80 -18.19
CA ASN A 212 1.79 -4.08 -18.39
C ASN A 212 0.90 -5.32 -18.16
N HIS A 213 -0.25 -5.16 -17.53
CA HIS A 213 -1.27 -6.20 -17.39
C HIS A 213 -2.64 -5.63 -17.74
N SER A 214 -3.47 -6.43 -18.42
CA SER A 214 -4.84 -6.04 -18.75
C SER A 214 -5.72 -5.99 -17.51
N VAL A 215 -6.78 -5.18 -17.60
CA VAL A 215 -7.84 -5.06 -16.58
C VAL A 215 -9.08 -5.80 -17.12
N PRO A 216 -9.83 -6.53 -16.27
CA PRO A 216 -11.05 -7.22 -16.72
C PRO A 216 -12.07 -6.25 -17.32
N GLY A 217 -12.82 -6.72 -18.32
CA GLY A 217 -13.91 -5.95 -18.91
C GLY A 217 -14.96 -5.57 -17.84
N GLY A 218 -15.41 -4.31 -17.86
CA GLY A 218 -16.38 -3.79 -16.90
C GLY A 218 -15.79 -3.47 -15.52
N VAL A 219 -14.47 -3.58 -15.33
CA VAL A 219 -13.77 -3.21 -14.10
C VAL A 219 -12.84 -2.04 -14.38
N VAL A 220 -12.82 -1.07 -13.48
CA VAL A 220 -11.85 0.02 -13.46
C VAL A 220 -10.95 -0.16 -12.26
N VAL A 221 -9.63 -0.29 -12.47
CA VAL A 221 -8.65 -0.26 -11.39
C VAL A 221 -8.28 1.20 -11.13
N ILE A 222 -8.59 1.68 -9.94
CA ILE A 222 -8.27 3.05 -9.53
C ILE A 222 -6.78 3.15 -9.17
N GLY A 223 -6.29 2.19 -8.41
CA GLY A 223 -4.90 2.12 -7.99
C GLY A 223 -4.72 1.23 -6.78
N GLY A 224 -3.52 1.24 -6.24
CA GLY A 224 -3.19 0.42 -5.08
C GLY A 224 -1.73 0.55 -4.68
N LYS A 225 -1.23 -0.50 -4.02
CA LYS A 225 0.18 -0.59 -3.61
C LYS A 225 0.69 -2.00 -3.83
N THR A 226 1.86 -2.09 -4.43
CA THR A 226 2.60 -3.34 -4.62
C THR A 226 3.65 -3.52 -3.52
N GLY A 227 4.07 -4.75 -3.29
CA GLY A 227 5.19 -5.04 -2.40
C GLY A 227 5.79 -6.39 -2.68
N THR A 228 7.12 -6.48 -2.60
CA THR A 228 7.87 -7.73 -2.79
C THR A 228 9.12 -7.73 -1.93
N THR A 229 9.30 -8.79 -1.16
CA THR A 229 10.58 -9.19 -0.56
C THR A 229 10.68 -10.71 -0.63
N SER A 230 11.87 -11.26 -0.39
CA SER A 230 12.02 -12.72 -0.36
C SER A 230 11.13 -13.38 0.70
N ALA A 231 10.99 -12.76 1.87
CA ALA A 231 10.15 -13.28 2.95
C ALA A 231 8.67 -13.06 2.70
N ALA A 232 8.29 -11.92 2.12
CA ALA A 232 6.89 -11.56 1.90
C ALA A 232 6.29 -12.22 0.65
N GLY A 233 7.11 -12.67 -0.28
CA GLY A 233 6.63 -13.01 -1.62
C GLY A 233 6.09 -11.76 -2.33
N ASN A 234 5.13 -11.93 -3.21
CA ASN A 234 4.52 -10.83 -3.96
C ASN A 234 3.17 -10.46 -3.36
N CYS A 235 2.98 -9.17 -3.08
CA CYS A 235 1.81 -8.62 -2.41
C CYS A 235 1.20 -7.49 -3.22
N LEU A 236 -0.13 -7.36 -3.16
CA LEU A 236 -0.87 -6.30 -3.84
C LEU A 236 -2.16 -5.98 -3.09
N VAL A 237 -2.43 -4.70 -2.89
CA VAL A 237 -3.73 -4.19 -2.45
C VAL A 237 -4.26 -3.23 -3.52
N LEU A 238 -5.53 -3.37 -3.89
CA LEU A 238 -6.18 -2.58 -4.94
C LEU A 238 -7.49 -1.97 -4.50
N LEU A 239 -7.76 -0.76 -5.01
CA LEU A 239 -9.08 -0.19 -5.13
C LEU A 239 -9.54 -0.35 -6.58
N SER A 240 -10.70 -0.98 -6.78
CA SER A 240 -11.33 -1.13 -8.09
C SER A 240 -12.82 -0.77 -8.01
N LYS A 241 -13.43 -0.56 -9.18
CA LYS A 241 -14.86 -0.31 -9.31
C LYS A 241 -15.45 -1.25 -10.36
N ASP A 242 -16.70 -1.68 -10.14
CA ASP A 242 -17.46 -2.40 -11.15
C ASP A 242 -18.03 -1.43 -12.22
N SER A 243 -18.79 -1.98 -13.16
CA SER A 243 -19.40 -1.21 -14.25
C SER A 243 -20.45 -0.18 -13.77
N TYR A 244 -20.93 -0.31 -12.56
CA TYR A 244 -21.87 0.62 -11.94
C TYR A 244 -21.19 1.66 -11.02
N GLY A 245 -19.86 1.58 -10.89
CA GLY A 245 -19.07 2.47 -10.04
C GLY A 245 -19.02 2.05 -8.56
N ASN A 246 -19.49 0.86 -8.21
CA ASN A 246 -19.37 0.35 -6.85
C ASN A 246 -17.91 0.02 -6.53
N PRO A 247 -17.39 0.46 -5.36
CA PRO A 247 -15.98 0.27 -5.01
C PRO A 247 -15.72 -1.05 -4.30
N TYR A 248 -14.53 -1.62 -4.55
CA TYR A 248 -14.04 -2.85 -3.95
C TYR A 248 -12.60 -2.68 -3.52
N ILE A 249 -12.24 -3.30 -2.38
CA ILE A 249 -10.84 -3.48 -1.99
C ILE A 249 -10.49 -4.96 -2.12
N SER A 250 -9.36 -5.24 -2.75
CA SER A 250 -8.80 -6.59 -2.87
C SER A 250 -7.38 -6.63 -2.34
N VAL A 251 -7.05 -7.70 -1.61
CA VAL A 251 -5.73 -7.92 -1.01
C VAL A 251 -5.24 -9.29 -1.36
N ILE A 252 -4.02 -9.38 -1.86
CA ILE A 252 -3.28 -10.65 -2.01
C ILE A 252 -1.96 -10.51 -1.27
N LEU A 253 -1.66 -11.47 -0.39
CA LEU A 253 -0.40 -11.58 0.32
C LEU A 253 0.30 -12.90 -0.04
N LYS A 254 1.61 -12.83 -0.11
CA LYS A 254 2.52 -13.97 -0.28
C LYS A 254 2.16 -14.84 -1.49
N CYS A 255 2.07 -14.20 -2.65
CA CYS A 255 2.01 -14.92 -3.92
C CYS A 255 3.42 -15.33 -4.34
N THR A 256 3.53 -16.54 -4.90
CA THR A 256 4.82 -17.16 -5.23
C THR A 256 5.59 -16.42 -6.32
N GLN A 257 4.89 -15.86 -7.31
CA GLN A 257 5.50 -15.16 -8.45
C GLN A 257 4.68 -13.94 -8.84
N ARG A 258 5.35 -12.93 -9.41
CA ARG A 258 4.70 -11.69 -9.85
C ARG A 258 3.63 -11.92 -10.90
N ASP A 259 3.88 -12.77 -11.89
CA ASP A 259 2.91 -13.05 -12.94
C ASP A 259 1.64 -13.70 -12.38
N TYR A 260 1.79 -14.64 -11.45
CA TYR A 260 0.64 -15.25 -10.76
C TYR A 260 -0.13 -14.26 -9.91
N LEU A 261 0.58 -13.31 -9.27
CA LEU A 261 -0.08 -12.27 -8.48
C LEU A 261 -1.07 -11.47 -9.33
N TYR A 262 -0.66 -11.02 -10.50
CA TYR A 262 -1.53 -10.24 -11.38
C TYR A 262 -2.61 -11.09 -12.03
N ASP A 263 -2.33 -12.33 -12.39
CA ASP A 263 -3.32 -13.25 -12.97
C ASP A 263 -4.39 -13.60 -11.93
N GLU A 264 -4.01 -13.94 -10.70
CA GLU A 264 -4.96 -14.24 -9.63
C GLU A 264 -5.76 -12.99 -9.21
N MET A 265 -5.11 -11.82 -9.14
CA MET A 265 -5.82 -10.57 -8.86
C MET A 265 -6.79 -10.21 -9.99
N TYR A 266 -6.41 -10.41 -11.25
CA TYR A 266 -7.30 -10.22 -12.39
C TYR A 266 -8.58 -11.06 -12.24
N ASP A 267 -8.43 -12.35 -11.97
CA ASP A 267 -9.56 -13.28 -11.81
C ASP A 267 -10.43 -12.86 -10.61
N LEU A 268 -9.80 -12.45 -9.52
CA LEU A 268 -10.50 -12.00 -8.30
C LEU A 268 -11.37 -10.77 -8.58
N ILE A 269 -10.82 -9.73 -9.17
CA ILE A 269 -11.57 -8.49 -9.43
C ILE A 269 -12.56 -8.63 -10.59
N ALA A 270 -12.39 -9.60 -11.47
CA ALA A 270 -13.36 -9.91 -12.53
C ALA A 270 -14.68 -10.46 -11.99
N THR A 271 -14.67 -11.06 -10.78
CA THR A 271 -15.87 -11.69 -10.21
C THR A 271 -16.98 -10.70 -9.88
N VAL A 272 -16.65 -9.43 -9.67
CA VAL A 272 -17.64 -8.38 -9.29
C VAL A 272 -18.67 -8.10 -10.38
N ASN A 273 -18.38 -8.47 -11.62
CA ASN A 273 -19.30 -8.33 -12.76
C ASN A 273 -19.98 -9.64 -13.17
N GLN A 274 -19.76 -10.73 -12.43
CA GLN A 274 -20.36 -12.05 -12.68
C GLN A 274 -21.64 -12.21 -11.88
N SER A 275 -22.64 -11.36 -12.11
CA SER A 275 -23.97 -11.49 -11.52
C SER A 275 -25.00 -11.97 -12.55
#